data_ff515a36411f8a18ee751bb47bd43d55
#
_entry.id   ff515a36411f8a18ee751bb47bd43d55
#
_cell.length_a   1.000
_cell.length_b   1.000
_cell.length_c   1.000
_cell.angle_alpha   90.00
_cell.angle_beta   90.00
_cell.angle_gamma   90.00
#
_symmetry.space_group_name_H-M   'P 1'
#
loop_
_entity.id
_entity.type
_entity.pdbx_description
1 polymer ?
#
loop_
_entity_poly.entity_id
_entity_poly.type
_entity_poly.pdbx_seq_one_letter_code
_entity_poly.pdbx_strand_id
1 'polypeptide(L)' 'LHLDKKKSFFVISLGVFIAGLIMTVLSLVVGNAVFN' A
#
# COMPACT_ATOMS: atom_id res chain seq x y z
N LEU A 1 17.01 22.42 5.56
CA LEU A 1 15.80 22.84 4.97
C LEU A 1 14.70 21.86 5.30
N HIS A 2 13.54 22.38 5.52
CA HIS A 2 12.41 21.60 6.01
C HIS A 2 11.79 20.69 4.97
N LEU A 3 12.17 20.85 3.73
CA LEU A 3 11.63 20.06 2.64
C LEU A 3 11.97 18.58 2.77
N ASP A 4 13.10 18.27 3.38
CA ASP A 4 13.53 16.89 3.51
C ASP A 4 12.63 16.09 4.45
N LYS A 5 12.15 16.73 5.51
CA LYS A 5 11.25 16.05 6.44
C LYS A 5 9.93 15.67 5.78
N LYS A 6 9.39 16.55 4.99
CA LYS A 6 8.14 16.28 4.28
C LYS A 6 8.32 15.20 3.23
N LYS A 7 9.47 15.21 2.58
CA LYS A 7 9.76 14.22 1.56
C LYS A 7 9.83 12.82 2.17
N SER A 8 10.49 12.69 3.30
CA SER A 8 10.60 11.40 3.99
C SER A 8 9.23 10.88 4.39
N PHE A 9 8.42 11.75 4.94
CA PHE A 9 7.07 11.37 5.34
C PHE A 9 6.24 10.93 4.13
N PHE A 10 6.40 11.62 3.03
CA PHE A 10 5.68 11.29 1.80
C PHE A 10 6.06 9.89 1.29
N VAL A 11 7.34 9.58 1.32
CA VAL A 11 7.82 8.29 0.85
C VAL A 11 7.26 7.16 1.71
N ILE A 12 7.30 7.34 3.02
CA ILE A 12 6.78 6.33 3.95
C ILE A 12 5.28 6.13 3.72
N SER A 13 4.56 7.22 3.60
CA SER A 13 3.11 7.17 3.38
C SER A 13 2.79 6.46 2.08
N LEU A 14 3.55 6.75 1.05
CA LEU A 14 3.35 6.12 -0.25
C LEU A 14 3.57 4.61 -0.18
N GLY A 15 4.61 4.20 0.53
CA GLY A 15 4.90 2.78 0.69
C GLY A 15 3.78 2.05 1.41
N VAL A 16 3.26 2.65 2.48
CA VAL A 16 2.16 2.05 3.22
C VAL A 16 0.91 1.96 2.36
N PHE A 17 0.66 2.98 1.56
CA PHE A 17 -0.50 3.00 0.69
C PHE A 17 -0.43 1.89 -0.35
N ILE A 18 0.71 1.75 -0.97
CA ILE A 18 0.91 0.70 -1.98
C ILE A 18 0.79 -0.68 -1.35
N ALA A 19 1.40 -0.87 -0.19
CA ALA A 19 1.33 -2.15 0.51
C ALA A 19 -0.12 -2.52 0.81
N GLY A 20 -0.91 -1.56 1.26
CA GLY A 20 -2.32 -1.79 1.53
C GLY A 20 -3.08 -2.20 0.28
N LEU A 21 -2.79 -1.54 -0.83
CA LEU A 21 -3.44 -1.90 -2.09
C LEU A 21 -3.11 -3.32 -2.52
N ILE A 22 -1.85 -3.69 -2.39
CA ILE A 22 -1.42 -5.04 -2.75
C ILE A 22 -2.14 -6.08 -1.92
N MET A 23 -2.22 -5.85 -0.62
CA MET A 23 -2.92 -6.77 0.27
C MET A 23 -4.39 -6.89 -0.07
N THR A 24 -5.02 -5.77 -0.38
CA THR A 24 -6.43 -5.78 -0.76
C THR A 24 -6.65 -6.59 -2.03
N VAL A 25 -5.82 -6.36 -3.03
CA VAL A 25 -5.93 -7.09 -4.29
C VAL A 25 -5.70 -8.58 -4.08
N LEU A 26 -4.68 -8.93 -3.30
CA LEU A 26 -4.40 -10.34 -3.00
C LEU A 26 -5.59 -10.99 -2.30
N SER A 27 -6.18 -10.29 -1.35
CA SER A 27 -7.33 -10.81 -0.62
C SER A 27 -8.50 -11.09 -1.55
N LEU A 28 -8.75 -10.17 -2.48
CA LEU A 28 -9.81 -10.35 -3.44
C LEU A 28 -9.57 -11.55 -4.36
N VAL A 29 -8.35 -11.68 -4.83
CA VAL A 29 -7.99 -12.78 -5.72
C VAL A 29 -8.14 -14.12 -5.01
N VAL A 30 -7.61 -14.20 -3.78
CA VAL A 30 -7.69 -15.43 -3.00
C VAL A 30 -9.15 -15.77 -2.67
N GLY A 31 -9.91 -14.77 -2.26
CA GLY A 31 -11.32 -14.99 -1.95
C GLY A 31 -12.10 -15.47 -3.16
N ASN A 32 -11.84 -14.88 -4.31
CA ASN A 32 -12.52 -15.29 -5.54
C ASN A 32 -12.11 -16.71 -5.95
N ALA A 33 -10.83 -17.03 -5.80
CA ALA A 33 -10.34 -18.35 -6.16
C ALA A 33 -10.95 -19.45 -5.27
N VAL A 34 -11.04 -19.15 -3.97
CA VAL A 34 -11.61 -20.11 -3.02
C VAL A 34 -13.11 -20.28 -3.26
N PHE A 35 -13.78 -19.19 -3.54
CA PHE A 35 -15.24 -19.21 -3.72
C PHE A 35 -15.63 -19.85 -5.05
N ASN A 36 -14.77 -19.70 -6.02
CA ASN A 36 -15.02 -20.24 -7.34
C ASN A 36 -14.58 -21.69 -7.43
#